data_e71700cd9a8d56735d0adff66a117df1
#
_entry.id   e71700cd9a8d56735d0adff66a117df1
#
_cell.length_a   1.000
_cell.length_b   1.000
_cell.length_c   1.000
_cell.angle_alpha   90.00
_cell.angle_beta   90.00
_cell.angle_gamma   90.00
#
_symmetry.space_group_name_H-M   'P 1'
#
loop_
_entity.id
_entity.type
_entity.pdbx_description
1 polymer ?
#
loop_
_entity_poly.entity_id
_entity_poly.type
_entity_poly.pdbx_seq_one_letter_code
_entity_poly.pdbx_strand_id
1 'polypeptide(L)'
;MLFHLGEDRSLRLDRLTALLDFGLFLRNPVNREFLQLAGSEGRLEGVPSGLSPETLVLAGRQVRLSAISRQTLAGRAARTLPRGWAPERPS
;
A
#
# COMPACT_ATOMS: atom_id res chain seq x y z
N MET A 1 11.62 -8.19 -8.82
CA MET A 1 11.32 -6.81 -9.25
C MET A 1 10.84 -6.02 -8.04
N LEU A 2 11.43 -4.87 -7.81
CA LEU A 2 11.13 -4.03 -6.65
C LEU A 2 10.30 -2.82 -7.05
N PHE A 3 9.53 -2.33 -6.10
CA PHE A 3 8.64 -1.22 -6.32
C PHE A 3 8.75 -0.29 -5.10
N HIS A 4 9.10 0.96 -5.36
CA HIS A 4 9.37 1.94 -4.31
C HIS A 4 8.10 2.48 -3.67
N LEU A 5 8.08 2.45 -2.34
CA LEU A 5 6.98 3.02 -1.54
C LEU A 5 7.30 4.42 -1.01
N GLY A 6 8.46 4.95 -1.37
CA GLY A 6 8.97 6.22 -0.89
C GLY A 6 10.15 6.01 0.05
N GLU A 7 10.97 7.05 0.23
CA GLU A 7 12.20 6.98 1.01
C GLU A 7 13.08 5.82 0.54
N ASP A 8 13.69 5.08 1.46
CA ASP A 8 14.49 3.91 1.13
C ASP A 8 13.67 2.62 1.19
N ARG A 9 12.36 2.73 1.15
CA ARG A 9 11.45 1.59 1.30
C ARG A 9 11.06 1.05 -0.05
N SER A 10 11.08 -0.26 -0.17
CA SER A 10 10.64 -0.94 -1.39
C SER A 10 9.91 -2.22 -1.06
N LEU A 11 9.20 -2.75 -2.03
CA LEU A 11 8.40 -3.95 -1.92
C LEU A 11 8.58 -4.77 -3.17
N ARG A 12 8.63 -6.08 -3.02
CA ARG A 12 8.59 -6.96 -4.19
C ARG A 12 7.22 -6.86 -4.83
N LEU A 13 7.19 -6.56 -6.12
CA LEU A 13 5.94 -6.31 -6.84
C LEU A 13 5.04 -7.55 -6.87
N ASP A 14 5.62 -8.74 -6.88
CA ASP A 14 4.87 -9.99 -6.86
C ASP A 14 4.12 -10.22 -5.54
N ARG A 15 4.43 -9.46 -4.50
CA ARG A 15 3.73 -9.52 -3.23
C ARG A 15 2.63 -8.49 -3.08
N LEU A 16 2.54 -7.57 -4.01
CA LEU A 16 1.53 -6.52 -3.97
C LEU A 16 0.13 -7.10 -4.17
N THR A 17 -0.74 -6.88 -3.21
CA THR A 17 -2.14 -7.31 -3.28
C THR A 17 -3.05 -6.15 -3.65
N ALA A 18 -2.89 -4.99 -3.02
CA ALA A 18 -3.76 -3.85 -3.26
C ALA A 18 -3.10 -2.54 -2.85
N LEU A 19 -3.50 -1.47 -3.51
CA LEU A 19 -3.19 -0.09 -3.14
C LEU A 19 -4.51 0.61 -2.82
N LEU A 20 -4.65 1.16 -1.63
CA LEU A 20 -5.88 1.77 -1.17
C LEU A 20 -5.61 3.20 -0.69
N ASP A 21 -6.56 4.10 -0.95
CA ASP A 21 -6.49 5.44 -0.41
C ASP A 21 -6.66 5.37 1.11
N PHE A 22 -5.68 5.87 1.85
CA PHE A 22 -5.66 5.73 3.29
C PHE A 22 -6.82 6.49 3.96
N GLY A 23 -7.11 7.70 3.50
CA GLY A 23 -8.21 8.48 4.06
C GLY A 23 -9.57 7.81 3.88
N LEU A 24 -9.81 7.26 2.69
CA LEU A 24 -11.05 6.53 2.42
C LEU A 24 -11.13 5.26 3.23
N PHE A 25 -10.01 4.55 3.36
CA PHE A 25 -9.94 3.32 4.14
C PHE A 25 -10.36 3.55 5.59
N LEU A 26 -9.93 4.65 6.18
CA LEU A 26 -10.21 4.98 7.57
C LEU A 26 -11.67 5.37 7.84
N ARG A 27 -12.46 5.61 6.82
CA ARG A 27 -13.88 5.98 7.01
C ARG A 27 -14.71 4.82 7.57
N ASN A 28 -14.29 3.59 7.34
CA ASN A 28 -15.02 2.42 7.81
C ASN A 28 -14.45 1.95 9.15
N PRO A 29 -15.28 1.84 10.20
CA PRO A 29 -14.81 1.38 11.52
C PRO A 29 -14.15 -0.01 11.49
N VAL A 30 -14.64 -0.90 10.65
CA VAL A 30 -14.06 -2.24 10.50
C VAL A 30 -12.63 -2.15 9.98
N ASN A 31 -12.39 -1.22 9.06
CA ASN A 31 -11.04 -1.01 8.52
C ASN A 31 -10.09 -0.45 9.59
N ARG A 32 -10.58 0.42 10.45
CA ARG A 32 -9.77 0.93 11.56
C ARG A 32 -9.40 -0.18 12.53
N GLU A 33 -10.32 -1.08 12.83
CA GLU A 33 -10.03 -2.25 13.66
C GLU A 33 -8.99 -3.16 13.02
N PHE A 34 -9.09 -3.34 11.70
CA PHE A 34 -8.10 -4.11 10.95
C PHE A 34 -6.68 -3.53 11.13
N LEU A 35 -6.54 -2.20 11.03
CA LEU A 35 -5.25 -1.56 11.21
C LEU A 35 -4.72 -1.72 12.64
N GLN A 36 -5.59 -1.59 13.63
CA GLN A 36 -5.20 -1.79 15.03
C GLN A 36 -4.68 -3.22 15.25
N LEU A 37 -5.37 -4.19 14.68
CA LEU A 37 -4.97 -5.59 14.78
C LEU A 37 -3.64 -5.82 14.09
N ALA A 38 -3.47 -5.31 12.88
CA ALA A 38 -2.22 -5.43 12.12
C ALA A 38 -1.06 -4.81 12.91
N GLY A 39 -1.29 -3.67 13.55
CA GLY A 39 -0.30 -3.01 14.39
C GLY A 39 0.09 -3.86 15.59
N SER A 40 -0.90 -4.42 16.28
CA SER A 40 -0.64 -5.25 17.46
C SER A 40 0.06 -6.56 17.11
N GLU A 41 -0.11 -7.05 15.90
CA GLU A 41 0.53 -8.27 15.41
C GLU A 41 1.89 -8.02 14.75
N GLY A 42 2.35 -6.79 14.72
CA GLY A 42 3.65 -6.46 14.11
C GLY A 42 3.65 -6.52 12.59
N ARG A 43 2.48 -6.47 11.95
CA ARG A 43 2.34 -6.54 10.49
C ARG A 43 2.20 -5.18 9.82
N LEU A 44 2.17 -4.10 10.60
CA LEU A 44 1.97 -2.74 10.09
C LEU A 44 3.29 -1.98 10.12
N GLU A 45 3.64 -1.41 8.97
CA GLU A 45 4.77 -0.48 8.86
C GLU A 45 4.24 0.90 8.52
N GLY A 46 4.53 1.87 9.37
CA GLY A 46 4.08 3.26 9.18
C GLY A 46 4.98 4.05 8.26
N VAL A 47 4.65 5.33 8.09
CA VAL A 47 5.50 6.27 7.34
C VAL A 47 6.58 6.83 8.26
N PRO A 48 7.70 7.34 7.69
CA PRO A 48 8.71 8.02 8.49
C PRO A 48 8.15 9.20 9.25
N SER A 49 8.79 9.54 10.36
CA SER A 49 8.40 10.68 11.18
C SER A 49 8.37 11.98 10.36
N GLY A 50 7.33 12.77 10.57
CA GLY A 50 7.15 14.03 9.85
C GLY A 50 6.36 13.92 8.56
N LEU A 51 6.06 12.69 8.12
CA LEU A 51 5.25 12.47 6.92
C LEU A 51 3.86 11.98 7.29
N SER A 52 2.90 12.27 6.43
CA SER A 52 1.52 11.81 6.60
C SER A 52 1.23 10.67 5.63
N PRO A 53 0.57 9.61 6.09
CA PRO A 53 0.24 8.51 5.19
C PRO A 53 -0.87 8.91 4.21
N GLU A 54 -0.68 8.58 2.94
CA GLU A 54 -1.68 8.81 1.89
C GLU A 54 -2.21 7.52 1.30
N THR A 55 -1.40 6.46 1.30
CA THR A 55 -1.77 5.19 0.68
C THR A 55 -1.50 4.04 1.63
N LEU A 56 -2.42 3.08 1.64
CA LEU A 56 -2.26 1.82 2.34
C LEU A 56 -1.91 0.77 1.30
N VAL A 57 -0.79 0.08 1.54
CA VAL A 57 -0.26 -0.94 0.64
C VAL A 57 -0.44 -2.29 1.32
N LEU A 58 -1.22 -3.16 0.71
CA LEU A 58 -1.38 -4.53 1.17
C LEU A 58 -0.48 -5.45 0.37
N ALA A 59 0.33 -6.23 1.07
CA ALA A 59 1.29 -7.14 0.45
C ALA A 59 1.31 -8.45 1.25
N GLY A 60 0.53 -9.41 0.81
CA GLY A 60 0.31 -10.62 1.58
C GLY A 60 -0.29 -10.27 2.94
N ARG A 61 0.39 -10.64 4.03
CA ARG A 61 -0.06 -10.30 5.39
C ARG A 61 0.49 -8.98 5.89
N GLN A 62 1.40 -8.37 5.14
CA GLN A 62 2.01 -7.10 5.53
C GLN A 62 1.12 -5.93 5.13
N VAL A 63 1.05 -4.95 6.02
CA VAL A 63 0.34 -3.69 5.78
C VAL A 63 1.38 -2.59 5.87
N ARG A 64 1.54 -1.81 4.81
CA ARG A 64 2.52 -0.72 4.78
C ARG A 64 1.82 0.57 4.42
N LEU A 65 2.18 1.63 5.12
CA LEU A 65 1.67 2.96 4.80
C LEU A 65 2.72 3.71 3.99
N SER A 66 2.27 4.47 3.00
CA SER A 66 3.14 5.28 2.16
C SER A 66 2.67 6.72 2.15
N ALA A 67 3.60 7.66 2.14
CA ALA A 67 3.31 9.08 1.99
C ALA A 67 3.10 9.46 0.51
N ILE A 68 3.31 8.53 -0.41
CA ILE A 68 3.10 8.73 -1.84
C ILE A 68 1.65 8.43 -2.18
N SER A 69 1.03 9.25 -3.01
CA SER A 69 -0.38 9.07 -3.36
C SER A 69 -0.62 7.73 -4.06
N ARG A 70 -1.82 7.19 -3.87
CA ARG A 70 -2.25 5.95 -4.51
C ARG A 70 -2.08 6.01 -6.03
N GLN A 71 -2.43 7.14 -6.62
CA GLN A 71 -2.33 7.33 -8.07
C GLN A 71 -0.88 7.21 -8.55
N THR A 72 0.05 7.82 -7.84
CA THR A 72 1.48 7.76 -8.18
C THR A 72 2.00 6.35 -8.03
N LEU A 73 1.66 5.67 -6.94
CA LEU A 73 2.09 4.29 -6.71
C LEU A 73 1.50 3.34 -7.75
N ALA A 74 0.23 3.51 -8.09
CA ALA A 74 -0.41 2.71 -9.13
C ALA A 74 0.29 2.90 -10.48
N GLY A 75 0.67 4.14 -10.81
CA GLY A 75 1.43 4.42 -12.02
C GLY A 75 2.80 3.74 -12.03
N ARG A 76 3.50 3.77 -10.91
CA ARG A 76 4.80 3.09 -10.77
C ARG A 76 4.66 1.58 -10.93
N ALA A 77 3.64 0.99 -10.31
CA ALA A 77 3.37 -0.44 -10.42
C ALA A 77 3.08 -0.84 -11.87
N ALA A 78 2.24 -0.07 -12.55
CA ALA A 78 1.90 -0.34 -13.95
C ALA A 78 3.12 -0.29 -14.87
N ARG A 79 4.06 0.64 -14.62
CA ARG A 79 5.27 0.75 -15.42
C ARG A 79 6.28 -0.36 -15.17
N THR A 80 6.21 -1.00 -14.00
CA THR A 80 7.17 -2.05 -13.61
C THR A 80 6.67 -3.44 -13.98
N LEU A 81 5.38 -3.62 -14.24
CA LEU A 81 4.78 -4.91 -14.51
C LEU A 81 5.10 -5.39 -15.92
N PRO A 82 5.11 -6.73 -16.15
CA PRO A 82 5.33 -7.26 -17.49
C PRO A 82 4.31 -6.74 -18.49
N ARG A 83 4.75 -6.62 -19.72
CA ARG A 83 3.87 -6.21 -20.81
C ARG A 83 2.74 -7.22 -20.95
N GLY A 84 1.52 -6.72 -21.05
CA GLY A 84 0.33 -7.58 -21.17
C GLY A 84 -0.33 -7.88 -19.83
N TRP A 85 0.32 -7.55 -18.73
CA TRP A 85 -0.32 -7.68 -17.42
C TRP A 85 -1.35 -6.56 -17.26
N ALA A 86 -2.54 -6.93 -16.79
CA ALA A 86 -3.57 -5.94 -16.47
C ALA A 86 -4.18 -6.31 -15.12
N PRO A 87 -4.26 -5.36 -14.18
CA PRO A 87 -4.96 -5.61 -12.93
C PRO A 87 -6.45 -5.77 -13.22
N GLU A 88 -7.12 -6.60 -12.43
CA GLU A 88 -8.57 -6.64 -12.48
C GLU A 88 -9.11 -5.26 -12.15
N ARG A 89 -9.96 -4.75 -13.02
CA ARG A 89 -10.60 -3.48 -12.76
C ARG A 89 -11.73 -3.68 -11.78
N PRO A 90 -11.79 -2.90 -10.71
CA PRO A 90 -13.02 -2.85 -9.94
C PRO A 90 -14.11 -2.33 -10.86
N SER A 91 -15.11 -3.10 -11.03
CA SER A 91 -16.26 -2.69 -11.81
C SER A 91 -17.06 -1.65 -11.08
#